data_72c8aeb7afa1f408b2a69c64e464b6d4
#
_entry.id   72c8aeb7afa1f408b2a69c64e464b6d4
#
_cell.length_a   1.000
_cell.length_b   1.000
_cell.length_c   1.000
_cell.angle_alpha   90.00
_cell.angle_beta   90.00
_cell.angle_gamma   90.00
#
_symmetry.space_group_name_H-M   'P 1'
#
loop_
_entity.id
_entity.type
_entity.pdbx_description
1 polymer ?
#
loop_
_entity_poly.entity_id
_entity_poly.type
_entity_poly.pdbx_seq_one_letter_code
_entity_poly.pdbx_strand_id
1 'polypeptide(L)'
;MRNKIKEIPAEIFDFEKILESAKNLQADNFPREKVFVILGATSAGKSSLAIKLAEILQTEIISADSMAVYKNFDIGTAKPTADELKKIPHHLINILEPEEKFSVMEFVRRAKKIISEVNSRGKIPIIAGGTGLYIQALLEGYKFSDDNSKSRESFFAETGELVYNARVVGLTMNRADLYKKIDERTAQMFSAGLVEEVQKLLGAGINPQAQAMRGIGYKEVVEFLQGSLTLDETISKVSQATRNFAKRQLTWYRRMNYIKFFQIC
;
A
#
# COMPACT_ATOMS: atom_id res chain seq x y z
N MET A 1 14.66 -28.03 -8.33
CA MET A 1 13.57 -27.61 -9.23
C MET A 1 13.18 -26.17 -8.88
N ARG A 2 13.51 -25.20 -9.74
CA ARG A 2 13.08 -23.80 -9.55
C ARG A 2 11.55 -23.74 -9.75
N ASN A 3 10.80 -23.52 -8.68
CA ASN A 3 9.38 -23.23 -8.78
C ASN A 3 9.17 -22.05 -9.74
N LYS A 4 8.75 -22.34 -10.98
CA LYS A 4 8.26 -21.31 -11.88
C LYS A 4 7.08 -20.65 -11.18
N ILE A 5 7.22 -19.39 -10.83
CA ILE A 5 6.14 -18.58 -10.27
C ILE A 5 5.08 -18.56 -11.38
N LYS A 6 3.95 -19.25 -11.17
CA LYS A 6 2.82 -19.23 -12.12
C LYS A 6 2.44 -17.76 -12.34
N GLU A 7 2.28 -17.37 -13.58
CA GLU A 7 1.79 -16.04 -13.93
C GLU A 7 0.39 -15.81 -13.33
N ILE A 8 0.11 -14.58 -12.95
CA ILE A 8 -1.23 -14.19 -12.49
C ILE A 8 -2.06 -13.99 -13.75
N PRO A 9 -3.18 -14.70 -13.92
CA PRO A 9 -4.10 -14.40 -15.02
C PRO A 9 -4.55 -12.94 -14.90
N ALA A 10 -4.35 -12.15 -15.96
CA ALA A 10 -4.68 -10.73 -15.95
C ALA A 10 -5.22 -10.31 -17.32
N GLU A 11 -6.17 -9.38 -17.32
CA GLU A 11 -6.62 -8.68 -18.52
C GLU A 11 -5.61 -7.57 -18.89
N ILE A 12 -5.60 -7.17 -20.16
CA ILE A 12 -4.83 -5.97 -20.55
C ILE A 12 -5.42 -4.76 -19.82
N PHE A 13 -4.55 -3.86 -19.37
CA PHE A 13 -4.97 -2.66 -18.65
C PHE A 13 -5.89 -1.79 -19.51
N ASP A 14 -7.07 -1.53 -19.01
CA ASP A 14 -8.09 -0.70 -19.63
C ASP A 14 -8.69 0.22 -18.57
N PHE A 15 -8.37 1.51 -18.66
CA PHE A 15 -8.83 2.52 -17.71
C PHE A 15 -10.36 2.68 -17.74
N GLU A 16 -10.97 2.70 -18.94
CA GLU A 16 -12.42 2.92 -19.08
C GLU A 16 -13.20 1.76 -18.45
N LYS A 17 -12.73 0.54 -18.65
CA LYS A 17 -13.31 -0.66 -18.02
C LYS A 17 -13.24 -0.61 -16.48
N ILE A 18 -12.13 -0.11 -15.94
CA ILE A 18 -11.96 0.06 -14.50
C ILE A 18 -12.87 1.18 -13.97
N LEU A 19 -12.95 2.31 -14.68
CA LEU A 19 -13.83 3.42 -14.35
C LEU A 19 -15.31 3.02 -14.40
N GLU A 20 -15.72 2.28 -15.44
CA GLU A 20 -17.07 1.75 -15.55
C GLU A 20 -17.42 0.82 -14.38
N SER A 21 -16.49 -0.06 -14.00
CA SER A 21 -16.67 -0.93 -12.83
C SER A 21 -16.88 -0.13 -11.54
N ALA A 22 -16.19 1.00 -11.38
CA ALA A 22 -16.36 1.87 -10.22
C ALA A 22 -17.71 2.62 -10.25
N LYS A 23 -18.13 3.12 -11.42
CA LYS A 23 -19.45 3.75 -11.62
C LYS A 23 -20.60 2.77 -11.37
N ASN A 24 -20.47 1.54 -11.85
CA ASN A 24 -21.46 0.47 -11.63
C ASN A 24 -21.57 0.12 -10.14
N LEU A 25 -20.44 0.10 -9.41
CA LEU A 25 -20.48 -0.07 -7.96
C LEU A 25 -21.22 1.10 -7.27
N GLN A 26 -21.05 2.33 -7.77
CA GLN A 26 -21.74 3.49 -7.21
C GLN A 26 -23.26 3.40 -7.42
N ALA A 27 -23.69 2.93 -8.56
CA ALA A 27 -25.10 2.75 -8.89
C ALA A 27 -25.76 1.52 -8.24
N ASP A 28 -24.97 0.60 -7.69
CA ASP A 28 -25.47 -0.62 -7.07
C ASP A 28 -26.26 -0.30 -5.79
N ASN A 29 -27.44 -0.88 -5.61
CA ASN A 29 -28.32 -0.69 -4.45
C ASN A 29 -28.16 -1.78 -3.38
N PHE A 30 -27.08 -2.58 -3.45
CA PHE A 30 -26.83 -3.61 -2.45
C PHE A 30 -26.63 -2.99 -1.05
N PRO A 31 -27.25 -3.53 0.02
CA PRO A 31 -27.34 -2.87 1.33
C PRO A 31 -26.06 -2.91 2.18
N ARG A 32 -24.89 -3.16 1.58
CA ARG A 32 -23.59 -3.09 2.27
C ARG A 32 -22.85 -1.84 1.88
N GLU A 33 -22.04 -1.33 2.80
CA GLU A 33 -21.08 -0.26 2.51
C GLU A 33 -20.17 -0.64 1.33
N LYS A 34 -19.87 0.34 0.49
CA LYS A 34 -19.16 0.14 -0.77
C LYS A 34 -17.73 0.58 -0.66
N VAL A 35 -16.83 -0.17 -1.27
CA VAL A 35 -15.41 0.19 -1.37
C VAL A 35 -14.84 -0.19 -2.74
N PHE A 36 -14.03 0.69 -3.32
CA PHE A 36 -13.25 0.37 -4.51
C PHE A 36 -11.80 0.17 -4.10
N VAL A 37 -11.18 -0.96 -4.44
CA VAL A 37 -9.84 -1.32 -3.96
C VAL A 37 -8.87 -1.44 -5.12
N ILE A 38 -7.73 -0.76 -5.00
CA ILE A 38 -6.62 -0.83 -5.95
C ILE A 38 -5.39 -1.38 -5.23
N LEU A 39 -4.98 -2.56 -5.60
CA LEU A 39 -3.79 -3.22 -5.04
C LEU A 39 -2.82 -3.65 -6.16
N GLY A 40 -1.64 -4.08 -5.78
CA GLY A 40 -0.62 -4.52 -6.72
C GLY A 40 0.79 -4.36 -6.13
N ALA A 41 1.78 -4.83 -6.85
CA ALA A 41 3.17 -4.68 -6.43
C ALA A 41 3.57 -3.19 -6.32
N THR A 42 4.58 -2.90 -5.50
CA THR A 42 5.19 -1.57 -5.53
C THR A 42 5.66 -1.24 -6.96
N SER A 43 5.67 0.02 -7.34
CA SER A 43 5.98 0.51 -8.70
C SER A 43 5.01 0.08 -9.82
N ALA A 44 3.85 -0.54 -9.51
CA ALA A 44 2.86 -0.92 -10.50
C ALA A 44 1.82 0.18 -10.82
N GLY A 45 2.02 1.44 -10.42
CA GLY A 45 1.15 2.56 -10.80
C GLY A 45 -0.15 2.72 -10.01
N LYS A 46 -0.29 2.07 -8.84
CA LYS A 46 -1.51 2.13 -7.99
C LYS A 46 -1.93 3.55 -7.63
N SER A 47 -0.98 4.38 -7.18
CA SER A 47 -1.25 5.74 -6.71
C SER A 47 -1.79 6.62 -7.84
N SER A 48 -1.17 6.58 -9.02
CA SER A 48 -1.61 7.33 -10.18
C SER A 48 -3.03 6.92 -10.63
N LEU A 49 -3.34 5.62 -10.62
CA LEU A 49 -4.67 5.12 -10.93
C LEU A 49 -5.70 5.59 -9.87
N ALA A 50 -5.34 5.50 -8.58
CA ALA A 50 -6.22 5.90 -7.49
C ALA A 50 -6.55 7.38 -7.55
N ILE A 51 -5.55 8.25 -7.77
CA ILE A 51 -5.73 9.70 -7.89
C ILE A 51 -6.65 10.02 -9.08
N LYS A 52 -6.35 9.46 -10.28
CA LYS A 52 -7.16 9.69 -11.48
C LYS A 52 -8.62 9.27 -11.31
N LEU A 53 -8.86 8.12 -10.68
CA LEU A 53 -10.22 7.67 -10.38
C LEU A 53 -10.89 8.54 -9.32
N ALA A 54 -10.18 8.94 -8.27
CA ALA A 54 -10.72 9.78 -7.21
C ALA A 54 -11.12 11.17 -7.73
N GLU A 55 -10.36 11.76 -8.65
CA GLU A 55 -10.70 13.02 -9.33
C GLU A 55 -12.02 12.89 -10.10
N ILE A 56 -12.16 11.86 -10.94
CA ILE A 56 -13.34 11.67 -11.78
C ILE A 56 -14.58 11.34 -10.93
N LEU A 57 -14.43 10.51 -9.91
CA LEU A 57 -15.52 10.08 -9.03
C LEU A 57 -15.79 11.07 -7.89
N GLN A 58 -15.02 12.15 -7.78
CA GLN A 58 -15.07 13.14 -6.71
C GLN A 58 -15.11 12.52 -5.32
N THR A 59 -14.22 11.55 -5.09
CA THR A 59 -14.14 10.77 -3.86
C THR A 59 -12.80 10.90 -3.17
N GLU A 60 -12.57 10.08 -2.15
CA GLU A 60 -11.47 10.17 -1.22
C GLU A 60 -10.65 8.86 -1.24
N ILE A 61 -9.36 8.94 -0.94
CA ILE A 61 -8.45 7.80 -0.95
C ILE A 61 -8.10 7.41 0.49
N ILE A 62 -8.13 6.10 0.78
CA ILE A 62 -7.64 5.51 2.02
C ILE A 62 -6.35 4.76 1.69
N SER A 63 -5.24 5.19 2.26
CA SER A 63 -3.95 4.53 2.07
C SER A 63 -3.90 3.21 2.84
N ALA A 64 -3.67 2.10 2.14
CA ALA A 64 -3.35 0.79 2.71
C ALA A 64 -1.85 0.48 2.63
N ASP A 65 -1.03 1.47 2.98
CA ASP A 65 0.42 1.35 3.11
C ASP A 65 0.82 1.50 4.58
N SER A 66 1.54 0.52 5.12
CA SER A 66 1.95 0.49 6.53
C SER A 66 3.04 1.50 6.89
N MET A 67 3.67 2.12 5.90
CA MET A 67 4.76 3.07 6.11
C MET A 67 4.33 4.52 5.85
N ALA A 68 3.37 4.75 4.96
CA ALA A 68 2.90 6.09 4.63
C ALA A 68 2.19 6.80 5.81
N VAL A 69 1.85 6.07 6.87
CA VAL A 69 1.19 6.60 8.08
C VAL A 69 2.11 7.50 8.91
N TYR A 70 3.42 7.33 8.83
CA TYR A 70 4.40 8.06 9.65
C TYR A 70 4.72 9.43 9.07
N LYS A 71 4.72 10.47 9.90
CA LYS A 71 5.14 11.82 9.53
C LYS A 71 6.63 11.86 9.19
N ASN A 72 7.00 12.71 8.24
CA ASN A 72 8.39 12.94 7.82
C ASN A 72 9.10 11.74 7.15
N PHE A 73 8.36 10.69 6.79
CA PHE A 73 8.84 9.54 6.01
C PHE A 73 8.26 9.64 4.60
N ASP A 74 8.74 10.59 3.79
CA ASP A 74 8.06 10.99 2.56
C ASP A 74 8.70 10.38 1.32
N ILE A 75 10.04 10.51 1.19
CA ILE A 75 10.80 10.04 0.01
C ILE A 75 10.84 8.51 -0.03
N GLY A 76 11.29 7.88 1.05
CA GLY A 76 11.44 6.42 1.09
C GLY A 76 10.12 5.65 1.00
N THR A 77 9.01 6.25 1.39
CA THR A 77 7.66 5.68 1.24
C THR A 77 7.00 6.07 -0.08
N ALA A 78 7.57 7.05 -0.80
CA ALA A 78 7.01 7.67 -2.00
C ALA A 78 5.55 8.08 -1.80
N LYS A 79 5.30 8.86 -0.76
CA LYS A 79 3.99 9.47 -0.50
C LYS A 79 3.54 10.35 -1.66
N PRO A 80 2.23 10.56 -1.81
CA PRO A 80 1.71 11.58 -2.70
C PRO A 80 2.34 12.95 -2.40
N THR A 81 2.55 13.72 -3.43
CA THR A 81 3.07 15.10 -3.32
C THR A 81 2.10 16.01 -2.57
N ALA A 82 2.59 17.13 -2.05
CA ALA A 82 1.75 18.11 -1.38
C ALA A 82 0.60 18.61 -2.28
N ASP A 83 0.84 18.71 -3.59
CA ASP A 83 -0.19 19.13 -4.54
C ASP A 83 -1.24 18.04 -4.80
N GLU A 84 -0.84 16.78 -4.84
CA GLU A 84 -1.78 15.64 -4.92
C GLU A 84 -2.63 15.55 -3.65
N LEU A 85 -2.03 15.75 -2.47
CA LEU A 85 -2.75 15.75 -1.18
C LEU A 85 -3.75 16.91 -1.05
N LYS A 86 -3.46 18.07 -1.68
CA LYS A 86 -4.39 19.20 -1.71
C LYS A 86 -5.59 18.95 -2.64
N LYS A 87 -5.38 18.24 -3.75
CA LYS A 87 -6.43 17.96 -4.74
C LYS A 87 -7.41 16.90 -4.28
N ILE A 88 -6.90 15.82 -3.69
CA ILE A 88 -7.69 14.65 -3.29
C ILE A 88 -7.47 14.40 -1.79
N PRO A 89 -8.55 14.31 -0.99
CA PRO A 89 -8.43 13.92 0.40
C PRO A 89 -7.83 12.50 0.51
N HIS A 90 -6.70 12.40 1.22
CA HIS A 90 -6.04 11.13 1.51
C HIS A 90 -6.10 10.87 3.01
N HIS A 91 -6.60 9.70 3.36
CA HIS A 91 -6.65 9.22 4.75
C HIS A 91 -5.53 8.24 5.03
N LEU A 92 -5.14 8.15 6.29
CA LEU A 92 -4.10 7.27 6.82
C LEU A 92 -2.70 7.56 6.22
N ILE A 93 -2.44 8.84 5.94
CA ILE A 93 -1.13 9.37 5.57
C ILE A 93 -0.75 10.43 6.61
N ASN A 94 0.51 10.44 7.09
CA ASN A 94 1.01 11.43 8.06
C ASN A 94 0.19 11.54 9.36
N ILE A 95 -0.29 10.43 9.89
CA ILE A 95 -1.18 10.39 11.07
C ILE A 95 -0.47 9.98 12.36
N LEU A 96 0.76 9.50 12.29
CA LEU A 96 1.51 8.99 13.45
C LEU A 96 2.90 9.63 13.53
N GLU A 97 3.38 9.80 14.76
CA GLU A 97 4.78 10.09 14.99
C GLU A 97 5.63 8.81 14.78
N PRO A 98 6.93 8.95 14.44
CA PRO A 98 7.80 7.82 14.08
C PRO A 98 7.94 6.73 15.15
N GLU A 99 7.79 7.10 16.42
CA GLU A 99 7.91 6.18 17.57
C GLU A 99 6.64 5.38 17.84
N GLU A 100 5.51 5.81 17.30
CA GLU A 100 4.23 5.13 17.49
C GLU A 100 4.18 3.83 16.71
N LYS A 101 3.42 2.88 17.21
CA LYS A 101 3.21 1.59 16.54
C LYS A 101 1.92 1.62 15.72
N PHE A 102 1.97 1.06 14.53
CA PHE A 102 0.81 0.88 13.68
C PHE A 102 0.61 -0.60 13.35
N SER A 103 -0.53 -1.13 13.75
CA SER A 103 -0.89 -2.53 13.54
C SER A 103 -1.99 -2.69 12.49
N VAL A 104 -2.20 -3.91 12.03
CA VAL A 104 -3.34 -4.25 11.14
C VAL A 104 -4.68 -3.98 11.83
N MET A 105 -4.78 -4.22 13.12
CA MET A 105 -5.99 -3.93 13.92
C MET A 105 -6.30 -2.42 13.90
N GLU A 106 -5.30 -1.60 14.14
CA GLU A 106 -5.47 -0.14 14.11
C GLU A 106 -5.81 0.38 12.71
N PHE A 107 -5.21 -0.19 11.67
CA PHE A 107 -5.59 0.08 10.29
C PHE A 107 -7.07 -0.24 10.05
N VAL A 108 -7.50 -1.45 10.37
CA VAL A 108 -8.90 -1.90 10.15
C VAL A 108 -9.88 -1.02 10.91
N ARG A 109 -9.59 -0.70 12.18
CA ARG A 109 -10.43 0.16 13.01
C ARG A 109 -10.63 1.56 12.39
N ARG A 110 -9.53 2.19 11.97
CA ARG A 110 -9.57 3.52 11.35
C ARG A 110 -10.21 3.49 9.96
N ALA A 111 -9.85 2.50 9.13
CA ALA A 111 -10.39 2.37 7.78
C ALA A 111 -11.92 2.17 7.80
N LYS A 112 -12.45 1.32 8.70
CA LYS A 112 -13.90 1.12 8.88
C LYS A 112 -14.63 2.44 9.15
N LYS A 113 -14.12 3.25 10.07
CA LYS A 113 -14.70 4.55 10.40
C LYS A 113 -14.74 5.47 9.17
N ILE A 114 -13.63 5.58 8.45
CA ILE A 114 -13.53 6.43 7.26
C ILE A 114 -14.47 5.93 6.14
N ILE A 115 -14.53 4.60 5.93
CA ILE A 115 -15.44 4.01 4.94
C ILE A 115 -16.88 4.41 5.25
N SER A 116 -17.33 4.26 6.50
CA SER A 116 -18.67 4.62 6.92
C SER A 116 -18.95 6.11 6.72
N GLU A 117 -18.02 6.98 7.10
CA GLU A 117 -18.15 8.43 6.91
C GLU A 117 -18.21 8.83 5.43
N VAL A 118 -17.44 8.20 4.55
CA VAL A 118 -17.46 8.48 3.11
C VAL A 118 -18.75 7.97 2.47
N ASN A 119 -19.17 6.75 2.83
CA ASN A 119 -20.42 6.17 2.33
C ASN A 119 -21.65 6.96 2.78
N SER A 120 -21.68 7.48 4.02
CA SER A 120 -22.80 8.33 4.51
C SER A 120 -22.98 9.60 3.71
N ARG A 121 -21.96 10.07 2.98
CA ARG A 121 -22.01 11.19 2.04
C ARG A 121 -22.36 10.76 0.60
N GLY A 122 -22.78 9.50 0.39
CA GLY A 122 -23.11 8.96 -0.93
C GLY A 122 -21.90 8.71 -1.84
N LYS A 123 -20.68 8.72 -1.28
CA LYS A 123 -19.44 8.49 -2.02
C LYS A 123 -18.87 7.09 -1.75
N ILE A 124 -18.02 6.59 -2.65
CA ILE A 124 -17.33 5.32 -2.48
C ILE A 124 -15.84 5.60 -2.29
N PRO A 125 -15.25 5.29 -1.12
CA PRO A 125 -13.82 5.51 -0.92
C PRO A 125 -13.00 4.54 -1.79
N ILE A 126 -11.84 5.02 -2.25
CA ILE A 126 -10.85 4.21 -2.95
C ILE A 126 -9.79 3.79 -1.94
N ILE A 127 -9.65 2.49 -1.70
CA ILE A 127 -8.57 1.95 -0.87
C ILE A 127 -7.40 1.63 -1.81
N ALA A 128 -6.27 2.29 -1.62
CA ALA A 128 -5.09 2.08 -2.46
C ALA A 128 -3.86 1.73 -1.62
N GLY A 129 -3.19 0.63 -1.95
CA GLY A 129 -1.99 0.27 -1.22
C GLY A 129 -1.35 -1.06 -1.59
N GLY A 130 -0.26 -1.35 -0.87
CA GLY A 130 0.57 -2.54 -1.10
C GLY A 130 0.58 -3.53 0.06
N THR A 131 0.00 -3.20 1.23
CA THR A 131 0.01 -4.05 2.41
C THR A 131 -1.13 -5.07 2.35
N GLY A 132 -0.84 -6.25 1.76
CA GLY A 132 -1.86 -7.28 1.49
C GLY A 132 -2.64 -7.71 2.72
N LEU A 133 -1.96 -7.86 3.87
CA LEU A 133 -2.62 -8.20 5.14
C LEU A 133 -3.67 -7.16 5.55
N TYR A 134 -3.38 -5.86 5.36
CA TYR A 134 -4.31 -4.79 5.72
C TYR A 134 -5.59 -4.85 4.89
N ILE A 135 -5.43 -4.97 3.57
CA ILE A 135 -6.55 -5.07 2.63
C ILE A 135 -7.37 -6.32 2.89
N GLN A 136 -6.71 -7.46 3.07
CA GLN A 136 -7.37 -8.73 3.33
C GLN A 136 -8.14 -8.70 4.65
N ALA A 137 -7.50 -8.26 5.74
CA ALA A 137 -8.14 -8.19 7.05
C ALA A 137 -9.37 -7.25 7.05
N LEU A 138 -9.30 -6.14 6.32
CA LEU A 138 -10.42 -5.22 6.19
C LEU A 138 -11.58 -5.83 5.39
N LEU A 139 -11.29 -6.41 4.23
CA LEU A 139 -12.31 -6.92 3.31
C LEU A 139 -12.95 -8.22 3.81
N GLU A 140 -12.19 -9.10 4.45
CA GLU A 140 -12.67 -10.39 4.97
C GLU A 140 -13.15 -10.28 6.43
N GLY A 141 -13.14 -9.08 7.02
CA GLY A 141 -13.71 -8.83 8.34
C GLY A 141 -12.98 -9.56 9.48
N TYR A 142 -11.64 -9.55 9.47
CA TYR A 142 -10.87 -10.22 10.51
C TYR A 142 -11.23 -9.72 11.90
N LYS A 143 -11.43 -10.64 12.83
CA LYS A 143 -11.54 -10.37 14.27
C LYS A 143 -10.16 -10.49 14.90
N PHE A 144 -9.85 -9.54 15.75
CA PHE A 144 -8.61 -9.50 16.52
C PHE A 144 -8.97 -9.83 17.98
N SER A 145 -8.31 -10.83 18.57
CA SER A 145 -8.50 -11.13 19.99
C SER A 145 -7.73 -10.13 20.83
N ASP A 146 -8.39 -9.56 21.84
CA ASP A 146 -7.76 -8.69 22.85
C ASP A 146 -6.85 -9.46 23.83
N ASP A 147 -6.66 -10.75 23.63
CA ASP A 147 -5.86 -11.60 24.50
C ASP A 147 -4.36 -11.37 24.27
N ASN A 148 -3.80 -10.47 25.06
CA ASN A 148 -2.37 -10.14 25.13
C ASN A 148 -1.49 -11.33 25.55
N SER A 149 -2.05 -12.52 25.86
CA SER A 149 -1.31 -13.69 26.35
C SER A 149 -0.72 -14.56 25.24
N LYS A 150 -1.10 -14.37 23.98
CA LYS A 150 -0.59 -15.14 22.85
C LYS A 150 0.14 -14.24 21.87
N SER A 151 1.45 -14.41 21.81
CA SER A 151 2.39 -13.70 20.94
C SER A 151 2.23 -13.94 19.42
N ARG A 152 1.07 -14.45 18.98
CA ARG A 152 0.61 -14.51 17.59
C ARG A 152 -0.84 -14.05 17.58
N GLU A 153 -1.06 -12.86 17.02
CA GLU A 153 -2.38 -12.38 16.66
C GLU A 153 -3.10 -13.48 15.87
N SER A 154 -4.09 -14.12 16.48
CA SER A 154 -4.93 -15.10 15.77
C SER A 154 -5.92 -14.31 14.93
N PHE A 155 -5.64 -14.24 13.63
CA PHE A 155 -6.52 -13.60 12.66
C PHE A 155 -7.51 -14.63 12.15
N PHE A 156 -8.79 -14.41 12.36
CA PHE A 156 -9.85 -15.27 11.82
C PHE A 156 -10.76 -14.43 10.93
N ALA A 157 -10.92 -14.87 9.67
CA ALA A 157 -12.02 -14.39 8.83
C ALA A 157 -13.34 -14.94 9.39
N GLU A 158 -14.35 -14.10 9.53
CA GLU A 158 -15.64 -14.50 10.13
C GLU A 158 -16.39 -15.50 9.25
N THR A 159 -16.37 -15.30 7.93
CA THR A 159 -17.21 -16.08 7.00
C THR A 159 -16.48 -16.49 5.71
N GLY A 160 -15.28 -16.00 5.45
CA GLY A 160 -14.60 -16.14 4.15
C GLY A 160 -15.23 -15.32 3.01
N GLU A 161 -16.28 -14.55 3.32
CA GLU A 161 -16.94 -13.63 2.39
C GLU A 161 -16.48 -12.19 2.64
N LEU A 162 -16.62 -11.35 1.62
CA LEU A 162 -16.36 -9.92 1.76
C LEU A 162 -17.44 -9.25 2.59
N VAL A 163 -17.02 -8.48 3.61
CA VAL A 163 -17.95 -7.74 4.49
C VAL A 163 -18.49 -6.45 3.83
N TYR A 164 -17.87 -6.01 2.73
CA TYR A 164 -18.26 -4.87 1.92
C TYR A 164 -18.80 -5.30 0.55
N ASN A 165 -19.63 -4.44 -0.08
CA ASN A 165 -19.81 -4.50 -1.52
C ASN A 165 -18.54 -3.92 -2.18
N ALA A 166 -17.62 -4.77 -2.55
CA ALA A 166 -16.28 -4.38 -2.99
C ALA A 166 -16.06 -4.67 -4.48
N ARG A 167 -15.32 -3.76 -5.14
CA ARG A 167 -14.64 -4.08 -6.42
C ARG A 167 -13.14 -4.00 -6.17
N VAL A 168 -12.44 -5.08 -6.47
CA VAL A 168 -11.02 -5.22 -6.16
C VAL A 168 -10.22 -5.39 -7.44
N VAL A 169 -9.46 -4.36 -7.77
CA VAL A 169 -8.59 -4.30 -8.95
C VAL A 169 -7.15 -4.53 -8.53
N GLY A 170 -6.52 -5.52 -9.14
CA GLY A 170 -5.10 -5.82 -8.99
C GLY A 170 -4.29 -5.32 -10.17
N LEU A 171 -3.25 -4.53 -9.94
CA LEU A 171 -2.31 -4.15 -10.99
C LEU A 171 -1.12 -5.10 -11.00
N THR A 172 -0.83 -5.64 -12.17
CA THR A 172 0.34 -6.49 -12.40
C THR A 172 1.13 -6.00 -13.62
N MET A 173 2.35 -6.49 -13.76
CA MET A 173 3.27 -6.13 -14.83
C MET A 173 4.19 -7.32 -15.09
N ASN A 174 4.75 -7.45 -16.28
CA ASN A 174 5.77 -8.45 -16.49
C ASN A 174 6.98 -8.21 -15.58
N ARG A 175 7.70 -9.27 -15.25
CA ARG A 175 8.74 -9.22 -14.22
C ARG A 175 9.92 -8.29 -14.59
N ALA A 176 10.28 -8.26 -15.87
CA ALA A 176 11.42 -7.46 -16.33
C ALA A 176 11.10 -5.96 -16.19
N ASP A 177 9.92 -5.52 -16.65
CA ASP A 177 9.48 -4.13 -16.57
C ASP A 177 9.26 -3.70 -15.12
N LEU A 178 8.68 -4.57 -14.29
CA LEU A 178 8.52 -4.29 -12.87
C LEU A 178 9.87 -4.05 -12.18
N TYR A 179 10.87 -4.86 -12.49
CA TYR A 179 12.19 -4.71 -11.90
C TYR A 179 12.89 -3.44 -12.39
N LYS A 180 12.77 -3.13 -13.68
CA LYS A 180 13.27 -1.86 -14.24
C LYS A 180 12.63 -0.66 -13.54
N LYS A 181 11.30 -0.62 -13.39
CA LYS A 181 10.60 0.46 -12.67
C LYS A 181 10.98 0.55 -11.19
N ILE A 182 11.27 -0.57 -10.55
CA ILE A 182 11.76 -0.57 -9.16
C ILE A 182 13.14 0.06 -9.08
N ASP A 183 14.05 -0.29 -10.00
CA ASP A 183 15.40 0.24 -10.00
C ASP A 183 15.44 1.74 -10.32
N GLU A 184 14.66 2.17 -11.31
CA GLU A 184 14.48 3.59 -11.65
C GLU A 184 13.92 4.38 -10.46
N ARG A 185 12.90 3.85 -9.79
CA ARG A 185 12.32 4.50 -8.61
C ARG A 185 13.30 4.56 -7.45
N THR A 186 14.07 3.51 -7.23
CA THR A 186 15.12 3.52 -6.19
C THR A 186 16.14 4.61 -6.47
N ALA A 187 16.64 4.71 -7.69
CA ALA A 187 17.57 5.78 -8.08
C ALA A 187 16.95 7.18 -7.87
N GLN A 188 15.69 7.37 -8.24
CA GLN A 188 14.95 8.62 -8.02
C GLN A 188 14.85 8.96 -6.53
N MET A 189 14.57 7.99 -5.63
CA MET A 189 14.52 8.24 -4.19
C MET A 189 15.86 8.74 -3.64
N PHE A 190 16.97 8.15 -4.05
CA PHE A 190 18.30 8.61 -3.63
C PHE A 190 18.61 9.99 -4.19
N SER A 191 18.30 10.25 -5.47
CA SER A 191 18.49 11.58 -6.08
C SER A 191 17.57 12.66 -5.47
N ALA A 192 16.43 12.27 -4.93
CA ALA A 192 15.48 13.17 -4.26
C ALA A 192 15.85 13.47 -2.79
N GLY A 193 16.91 12.85 -2.25
CA GLY A 193 17.41 13.15 -0.91
C GLY A 193 16.99 12.13 0.17
N LEU A 194 16.85 10.86 -0.18
CA LEU A 194 16.53 9.81 0.82
C LEU A 194 17.57 9.74 1.95
N VAL A 195 18.85 9.95 1.64
CA VAL A 195 19.92 9.94 2.65
C VAL A 195 19.74 11.10 3.61
N GLU A 196 19.48 12.29 3.10
CA GLU A 196 19.23 13.50 3.88
C GLU A 196 17.96 13.41 4.72
N GLU A 197 16.90 12.75 4.19
CA GLU A 197 15.68 12.47 4.96
C GLU A 197 16.01 11.61 6.19
N VAL A 198 16.77 10.52 6.01
CA VAL A 198 17.16 9.62 7.12
C VAL A 198 18.10 10.34 8.11
N GLN A 199 19.04 11.14 7.63
CA GLN A 199 19.92 11.94 8.50
C GLN A 199 19.13 12.91 9.40
N LYS A 200 18.13 13.59 8.83
CA LYS A 200 17.23 14.49 9.58
C LYS A 200 16.43 13.73 10.65
N LEU A 201 15.88 12.54 10.29
CA LEU A 201 15.14 11.71 11.24
C LEU A 201 16.02 11.28 12.41
N LEU A 202 17.25 10.81 12.14
CA LEU A 202 18.21 10.42 13.19
C LEU A 202 18.66 11.64 14.02
N GLY A 203 18.91 12.77 13.36
CA GLY A 203 19.28 14.04 14.01
C GLY A 203 18.17 14.59 14.91
N ALA A 204 16.91 14.29 14.62
CA ALA A 204 15.75 14.58 15.46
C ALA A 204 15.60 13.60 16.64
N GLY A 205 16.49 12.62 16.80
CA GLY A 205 16.50 11.68 17.90
C GLY A 205 15.64 10.44 17.69
N ILE A 206 15.14 10.19 16.48
CA ILE A 206 14.33 8.99 16.19
C ILE A 206 15.19 7.74 16.32
N ASN A 207 14.70 6.77 17.10
CA ASN A 207 15.40 5.52 17.33
C ASN A 207 15.52 4.73 16.03
N PRO A 208 16.75 4.33 15.58
CA PRO A 208 16.95 3.50 14.40
C PRO A 208 16.20 2.17 14.42
N GLN A 209 15.80 1.69 15.60
CA GLN A 209 15.03 0.45 15.78
C GLN A 209 13.51 0.68 15.80
N ALA A 210 13.05 1.92 15.69
CA ALA A 210 11.62 2.23 15.60
C ALA A 210 10.98 1.49 14.42
N GLN A 211 9.68 1.18 14.52
CA GLN A 211 8.95 0.48 13.46
C GLN A 211 9.04 1.21 12.12
N ALA A 212 8.94 2.53 12.14
CA ALA A 212 9.06 3.39 10.97
C ALA A 212 10.43 3.23 10.26
N MET A 213 11.52 3.14 11.04
CA MET A 213 12.89 3.03 10.51
C MET A 213 13.21 1.64 9.92
N ARG A 214 12.35 0.64 10.13
CA ARG A 214 12.51 -0.70 9.55
C ARG A 214 12.02 -0.80 8.10
N GLY A 215 11.44 0.26 7.56
CA GLY A 215 11.02 0.33 6.16
C GLY A 215 12.18 0.12 5.19
N ILE A 216 11.88 -0.43 4.01
CA ILE A 216 12.86 -0.57 2.93
C ILE A 216 13.30 0.83 2.50
N GLY A 217 14.60 1.02 2.34
CA GLY A 217 15.23 2.30 2.11
C GLY A 217 15.80 2.89 3.40
N TYR A 218 14.99 3.00 4.44
CA TYR A 218 15.39 3.62 5.72
C TYR A 218 16.46 2.81 6.45
N LYS A 219 16.21 1.52 6.68
CA LYS A 219 17.18 0.65 7.38
C LYS A 219 18.49 0.49 6.63
N GLU A 220 18.45 0.44 5.30
CA GLU A 220 19.66 0.31 4.48
C GLU A 220 20.48 1.62 4.51
N VAL A 221 19.80 2.78 4.50
CA VAL A 221 20.48 4.08 4.64
C VAL A 221 21.06 4.24 6.05
N VAL A 222 20.42 3.75 7.11
CA VAL A 222 21.03 3.71 8.45
C VAL A 222 22.36 2.94 8.44
N GLU A 223 22.39 1.77 7.80
CA GLU A 223 23.64 0.97 7.67
C GLU A 223 24.73 1.73 6.89
N PHE A 224 24.35 2.48 5.84
CA PHE A 224 25.25 3.37 5.10
C PHE A 224 25.84 4.47 5.99
N LEU A 225 24.98 5.16 6.74
CA LEU A 225 25.40 6.24 7.65
C LEU A 225 26.30 5.76 8.79
N GLN A 226 26.18 4.48 9.16
CA GLN A 226 27.06 3.82 10.11
C GLN A 226 28.39 3.33 9.50
N GLY A 227 28.62 3.54 8.21
CA GLY A 227 29.84 3.13 7.51
C GLY A 227 29.90 1.64 7.15
N SER A 228 28.78 0.90 7.28
CA SER A 228 28.72 -0.53 6.98
C SER A 228 28.59 -0.85 5.49
N LEU A 229 28.17 0.12 4.69
CA LEU A 229 27.94 0.01 3.24
C LEU A 229 28.46 1.26 2.52
N THR A 230 28.84 1.12 1.26
CA THR A 230 28.99 2.24 0.33
C THR A 230 27.62 2.69 -0.19
N LEU A 231 27.55 3.84 -0.83
CA LEU A 231 26.31 4.35 -1.42
C LEU A 231 25.76 3.40 -2.51
N ASP A 232 26.63 2.91 -3.39
CA ASP A 232 26.27 2.00 -4.48
C ASP A 232 25.75 0.66 -3.95
N GLU A 233 26.37 0.12 -2.92
CA GLU A 233 25.89 -1.08 -2.23
C GLU A 233 24.53 -0.85 -1.59
N THR A 234 24.31 0.33 -1.02
CA THR A 234 23.04 0.71 -0.39
C THR A 234 21.92 0.77 -1.43
N ILE A 235 22.14 1.45 -2.55
CA ILE A 235 21.18 1.52 -3.66
C ILE A 235 20.85 0.13 -4.19
N SER A 236 21.86 -0.70 -4.40
CA SER A 236 21.70 -2.10 -4.84
C SER A 236 20.87 -2.92 -3.85
N LYS A 237 21.14 -2.77 -2.56
CA LYS A 237 20.44 -3.47 -1.47
C LYS A 237 18.98 -3.05 -1.36
N VAL A 238 18.69 -1.75 -1.46
CA VAL A 238 17.31 -1.22 -1.48
C VAL A 238 16.54 -1.74 -2.69
N SER A 239 17.13 -1.70 -3.89
CA SER A 239 16.52 -2.26 -5.11
C SER A 239 16.19 -3.74 -4.94
N GLN A 240 17.14 -4.53 -4.43
CA GLN A 240 16.94 -5.96 -4.22
C GLN A 240 15.87 -6.25 -3.15
N ALA A 241 15.85 -5.50 -2.03
CA ALA A 241 14.85 -5.62 -0.98
C ALA A 241 13.44 -5.28 -1.51
N THR A 242 13.34 -4.25 -2.36
CA THR A 242 12.11 -3.82 -3.01
C THR A 242 11.58 -4.87 -4.00
N ARG A 243 12.46 -5.48 -4.82
CA ARG A 243 12.08 -6.60 -5.70
C ARG A 243 11.56 -7.80 -4.91
N ASN A 244 12.20 -8.12 -3.79
CA ASN A 244 11.75 -9.19 -2.89
C ASN A 244 10.40 -8.85 -2.24
N PHE A 245 10.18 -7.59 -1.89
CA PHE A 245 8.90 -7.11 -1.36
C PHE A 245 7.79 -7.23 -2.42
N ALA A 246 8.02 -6.76 -3.65
CA ALA A 246 7.10 -6.91 -4.77
C ALA A 246 6.71 -8.38 -5.00
N LYS A 247 7.67 -9.30 -4.94
CA LYS A 247 7.42 -10.73 -5.05
C LYS A 247 6.51 -11.26 -3.93
N ARG A 248 6.74 -10.82 -2.67
CA ARG A 248 5.88 -11.18 -1.53
C ARG A 248 4.46 -10.66 -1.71
N GLN A 249 4.29 -9.40 -2.18
CA GLN A 249 2.98 -8.82 -2.47
C GLN A 249 2.20 -9.66 -3.50
N LEU A 250 2.81 -9.97 -4.64
CA LEU A 250 2.17 -10.79 -5.67
C LEU A 250 1.85 -12.21 -5.18
N THR A 251 2.71 -12.80 -4.34
CA THR A 251 2.44 -14.11 -3.73
C THR A 251 1.25 -14.06 -2.78
N TRP A 252 1.11 -12.96 -2.03
CA TRP A 252 -0.02 -12.74 -1.14
C TRP A 252 -1.33 -12.61 -1.92
N TYR A 253 -1.37 -11.74 -2.92
CA TYR A 253 -2.57 -11.46 -3.70
C TYR A 253 -3.11 -12.65 -4.47
N ARG A 254 -2.27 -13.61 -4.87
CA ARG A 254 -2.71 -14.84 -5.52
C ARG A 254 -3.66 -15.70 -4.66
N ARG A 255 -3.69 -15.49 -3.38
CA ARG A 255 -4.58 -16.21 -2.43
C ARG A 255 -5.95 -15.56 -2.31
N MET A 256 -6.11 -14.34 -2.82
CA MET A 256 -7.33 -13.55 -2.76
C MET A 256 -8.07 -13.73 -4.10
N ASN A 257 -9.04 -14.64 -4.15
CA ASN A 257 -9.74 -15.05 -5.37
C ASN A 257 -10.72 -14.01 -5.93
N TYR A 258 -11.01 -12.95 -5.18
CA TYR A 258 -11.91 -11.86 -5.55
C TYR A 258 -11.20 -10.70 -6.28
N ILE A 259 -9.91 -10.82 -6.58
CA ILE A 259 -9.15 -9.77 -7.28
C ILE A 259 -9.27 -9.96 -8.79
N LYS A 260 -9.70 -8.91 -9.48
CA LYS A 260 -9.61 -8.82 -10.94
C LYS A 260 -8.30 -8.14 -11.32
N PHE A 261 -7.39 -8.88 -11.95
CA PHE A 261 -6.07 -8.37 -12.31
C PHE A 261 -6.06 -7.73 -13.69
N PHE A 262 -5.32 -6.62 -13.81
CA PHE A 262 -5.01 -5.93 -15.06
C PHE A 262 -3.51 -5.82 -15.23
N GLN A 263 -3.01 -6.18 -16.40
CA GLN A 263 -1.60 -6.11 -16.76
C GLN A 263 -1.30 -4.76 -17.40
N ILE A 264 -0.40 -4.01 -16.78
CA ILE A 264 0.16 -2.78 -17.33
C ILE A 264 1.33 -3.15 -18.25
N CYS A 265 1.36 -2.53 -19.43
CA CYS A 265 2.44 -2.65 -20.42
C CYS A 265 3.61 -1.75 -20.07
#